data_37cd3616c38ae582696490125151f683
#
_entry.id   37cd3616c38ae582696490125151f683
#
_cell.length_a   1.000
_cell.length_b   1.000
_cell.length_c   1.000
_cell.angle_alpha   90.00
_cell.angle_beta   90.00
_cell.angle_gamma   90.00
#
_symmetry.space_group_name_H-M   'P 1'
#
loop_
_entity.id
_entity.type
_entity.pdbx_description
1 polymer ?
#
loop_
_entity_poly.entity_id
_entity_poly.type
_entity_poly.pdbx_seq_one_letter_code
_entity_poly.pdbx_strand_id
1 'polypeptide(L)'
;MTERAVRELIVQGSSQLEAAHVPSPRVDAELLMAHTLGVERSQLIVQSSLSDEQVAEYMRLIGRRSAREPLQHLTGRAYFRHLELEVGPGVFIPRPETETLVEFVLTELKSRREAAVESELLVVDLCTGSAAIPLAIATECRAVSAVAVELSPDAFAWAQRNVVAHRDQLEAMGSRIELIRGDACDAAAILPADAGRADVVTCNPPYIPDGAIPRDPEVRDHDPAIALFGGADGLDIVRRVVEQAAKLLRPGGLLLIEHGDEQGFPSDGL
;
A
#
# COMPACT_ATOMS: atom_id res chain seq x y z
N MET A 1 3.87 16.10 -40.10
CA MET A 1 3.84 15.47 -38.76
C MET A 1 3.50 14.01 -38.98
N THR A 2 4.43 13.11 -38.70
CA THR A 2 4.22 11.67 -38.94
C THR A 2 3.52 11.10 -37.69
N GLU A 3 2.25 10.72 -37.83
CA GLU A 3 1.55 10.00 -36.76
C GLU A 3 2.29 8.68 -36.47
N ARG A 4 2.81 8.54 -35.28
CA ARG A 4 3.43 7.27 -34.85
C ARG A 4 2.39 6.33 -34.31
N ALA A 5 2.43 5.07 -34.75
CA ALA A 5 1.47 4.06 -34.32
C ALA A 5 1.72 3.70 -32.84
N VAL A 6 0.65 3.65 -32.05
CA VAL A 6 0.66 3.26 -30.64
C VAL A 6 1.40 1.93 -30.43
N ARG A 7 1.13 0.94 -31.29
CA ARG A 7 1.73 -0.40 -31.18
C ARG A 7 3.25 -0.39 -31.37
N GLU A 8 3.76 0.41 -32.31
CA GLU A 8 5.21 0.52 -32.55
C GLU A 8 5.93 1.13 -31.36
N LEU A 9 5.35 2.17 -30.77
CA LEU A 9 5.91 2.81 -29.58
C LEU A 9 5.88 1.89 -28.37
N ILE A 10 4.81 1.10 -28.16
CA ILE A 10 4.76 0.12 -27.09
C ILE A 10 5.85 -0.96 -27.29
N VAL A 11 6.07 -1.44 -28.52
CA VAL A 11 7.17 -2.39 -28.81
C VAL A 11 8.52 -1.76 -28.51
N GLN A 12 8.75 -0.52 -28.95
CA GLN A 12 9.98 0.21 -28.66
C GLN A 12 10.20 0.39 -27.16
N GLY A 13 9.19 0.86 -26.42
CA GLY A 13 9.25 1.02 -24.97
C GLY A 13 9.50 -0.31 -24.25
N SER A 14 8.79 -1.37 -24.64
CA SER A 14 9.00 -2.71 -24.08
C SER A 14 10.44 -3.20 -24.25
N SER A 15 11.03 -3.04 -25.46
CA SER A 15 12.42 -3.44 -25.70
C SER A 15 13.41 -2.62 -24.87
N GLN A 16 13.15 -1.33 -24.65
CA GLN A 16 13.99 -0.48 -23.81
C GLN A 16 13.92 -0.90 -22.33
N LEU A 17 12.71 -1.21 -21.83
CA LEU A 17 12.52 -1.69 -20.46
C LEU A 17 13.12 -3.09 -20.24
N GLU A 18 13.05 -3.97 -21.24
CA GLU A 18 13.68 -5.29 -21.21
C GLU A 18 15.22 -5.17 -21.11
N ALA A 19 15.83 -4.28 -21.91
CA ALA A 19 17.25 -3.99 -21.82
C ALA A 19 17.69 -3.42 -20.47
N ALA A 20 16.77 -2.76 -19.75
CA ALA A 20 16.95 -2.25 -18.38
C ALA A 20 16.59 -3.27 -17.29
N HIS A 21 16.34 -4.53 -17.64
CA HIS A 21 15.96 -5.62 -16.73
C HIS A 21 14.71 -5.31 -15.87
N VAL A 22 13.75 -4.59 -16.41
CA VAL A 22 12.44 -4.40 -15.76
C VAL A 22 11.68 -5.73 -15.81
N PRO A 23 11.11 -6.22 -14.68
CA PRO A 23 10.50 -7.57 -14.61
C PRO A 23 9.35 -7.80 -15.59
N SER A 24 8.55 -6.77 -15.87
CA SER A 24 7.33 -6.86 -16.71
C SER A 24 7.35 -5.83 -17.85
N PRO A 25 8.36 -5.83 -18.74
CA PRO A 25 8.63 -4.72 -19.66
C PRO A 25 7.46 -4.40 -20.58
N ARG A 26 6.76 -5.42 -21.07
CA ARG A 26 5.60 -5.23 -21.96
C ARG A 26 4.39 -4.64 -21.23
N VAL A 27 4.11 -5.14 -20.03
CA VAL A 27 2.99 -4.66 -19.21
C VAL A 27 3.23 -3.22 -18.77
N ASP A 28 4.44 -2.90 -18.32
CA ASP A 28 4.81 -1.55 -17.90
C ASP A 28 4.74 -0.57 -19.08
N ALA A 29 5.23 -0.95 -20.27
CA ALA A 29 5.12 -0.13 -21.46
C ALA A 29 3.66 0.16 -21.86
N GLU A 30 2.77 -0.82 -21.75
CA GLU A 30 1.34 -0.65 -22.02
C GLU A 30 0.66 0.23 -20.98
N LEU A 31 0.96 0.06 -19.68
CA LEU A 31 0.40 0.88 -18.60
C LEU A 31 0.86 2.35 -18.70
N LEU A 32 2.14 2.59 -19.04
CA LEU A 32 2.65 3.93 -19.27
C LEU A 32 2.02 4.58 -20.51
N MET A 33 1.75 3.79 -21.56
CA MET A 33 1.02 4.27 -22.73
C MET A 33 -0.42 4.64 -22.39
N ALA A 34 -1.11 3.79 -21.65
CA ALA A 34 -2.48 4.04 -21.18
C ALA A 34 -2.56 5.31 -20.33
N HIS A 35 -1.59 5.47 -19.40
CA HIS A 35 -1.45 6.69 -18.60
C HIS A 35 -1.24 7.93 -19.47
N THR A 36 -0.33 7.88 -20.44
CA THR A 36 -0.04 8.99 -21.36
C THR A 36 -1.27 9.42 -22.16
N LEU A 37 -2.11 8.46 -22.54
CA LEU A 37 -3.33 8.71 -23.32
C LEU A 37 -4.56 9.03 -22.44
N GLY A 38 -4.47 8.84 -21.11
CA GLY A 38 -5.61 9.00 -20.20
C GLY A 38 -6.72 7.98 -20.43
N VAL A 39 -6.37 6.75 -20.82
CA VAL A 39 -7.31 5.66 -21.12
C VAL A 39 -6.99 4.41 -20.30
N GLU A 40 -7.95 3.48 -20.24
CA GLU A 40 -7.69 2.15 -19.67
C GLU A 40 -6.79 1.32 -20.61
N ARG A 41 -5.98 0.41 -20.02
CA ARG A 41 -5.09 -0.49 -20.79
C ARG A 41 -5.85 -1.27 -21.86
N SER A 42 -7.07 -1.73 -21.56
CA SER A 42 -7.95 -2.45 -22.50
C SER A 42 -8.33 -1.62 -23.73
N GLN A 43 -8.37 -0.29 -23.61
CA GLN A 43 -8.73 0.64 -24.67
C GLN A 43 -7.55 0.96 -25.63
N LEU A 44 -6.33 0.52 -25.30
CA LEU A 44 -5.17 0.71 -26.19
C LEU A 44 -5.36 0.05 -27.57
N ILE A 45 -6.17 -1.01 -27.64
CA ILE A 45 -6.41 -1.75 -28.90
C ILE A 45 -7.08 -0.89 -29.98
N VAL A 46 -7.84 0.12 -29.59
CA VAL A 46 -8.56 1.02 -30.50
C VAL A 46 -7.82 2.34 -30.74
N GLN A 47 -6.70 2.56 -30.05
CA GLN A 47 -5.87 3.75 -30.24
C GLN A 47 -4.93 3.56 -31.44
N SER A 48 -4.90 4.52 -32.33
CA SER A 48 -4.13 4.41 -33.58
C SER A 48 -2.85 5.23 -33.60
N SER A 49 -2.87 6.45 -33.06
CA SER A 49 -1.76 7.40 -33.18
C SER A 49 -1.66 8.31 -31.94
N LEU A 50 -0.48 8.90 -31.74
CA LEU A 50 -0.18 9.90 -30.73
C LEU A 50 0.24 11.23 -31.37
N SER A 51 -0.02 12.33 -30.65
CA SER A 51 0.62 13.62 -30.95
C SER A 51 2.12 13.58 -30.62
N ASP A 52 2.89 14.52 -31.17
CA ASP A 52 4.32 14.61 -30.86
C ASP A 52 4.59 14.85 -29.36
N GLU A 53 3.69 15.59 -28.66
CA GLU A 53 3.77 15.82 -27.22
C GLU A 53 3.52 14.53 -26.42
N GLN A 54 2.51 13.75 -26.82
CA GLN A 54 2.23 12.45 -26.18
C GLN A 54 3.37 11.46 -26.43
N VAL A 55 3.98 11.45 -27.60
CA VAL A 55 5.18 10.64 -27.88
C VAL A 55 6.33 11.05 -26.95
N ALA A 56 6.59 12.36 -26.82
CA ALA A 56 7.66 12.87 -25.96
C ALA A 56 7.42 12.49 -24.49
N GLU A 57 6.18 12.64 -23.99
CA GLU A 57 5.82 12.26 -22.61
C GLU A 57 5.94 10.76 -22.38
N TYR A 58 5.43 9.94 -23.29
CA TYR A 58 5.58 8.49 -23.21
C TYR A 58 7.05 8.07 -23.14
N MET A 59 7.90 8.58 -24.03
CA MET A 59 9.33 8.25 -24.05
C MET A 59 10.05 8.76 -22.80
N ARG A 60 9.63 9.89 -22.23
CA ARG A 60 10.14 10.39 -20.94
C ARG A 60 9.80 9.42 -19.81
N LEU A 61 8.57 8.90 -19.76
CA LEU A 61 8.14 7.92 -18.76
C LEU A 61 8.88 6.59 -18.93
N ILE A 62 9.05 6.11 -20.16
CA ILE A 62 9.86 4.91 -20.45
C ILE A 62 11.31 5.11 -19.98
N GLY A 63 11.90 6.29 -20.19
CA GLY A 63 13.25 6.60 -19.68
C GLY A 63 13.35 6.52 -18.16
N ARG A 64 12.38 7.11 -17.44
CA ARG A 64 12.32 7.05 -15.98
C ARG A 64 12.13 5.60 -15.49
N ARG A 65 11.22 4.84 -16.11
CA ARG A 65 11.02 3.42 -15.78
C ARG A 65 12.26 2.57 -16.06
N SER A 66 12.98 2.87 -17.15
CA SER A 66 14.28 2.22 -17.45
C SER A 66 15.34 2.51 -16.38
N ALA A 67 15.26 3.67 -15.70
CA ALA A 67 16.09 4.00 -14.54
C ALA A 67 15.55 3.37 -13.23
N ARG A 68 14.64 2.41 -13.33
CA ARG A 68 14.02 1.62 -12.25
C ARG A 68 13.13 2.45 -11.30
N GLU A 69 12.66 3.63 -11.73
CA GLU A 69 11.61 4.33 -10.98
C GLU A 69 10.31 3.51 -10.98
N PRO A 70 9.65 3.32 -9.81
CA PRO A 70 8.45 2.49 -9.72
C PRO A 70 7.35 2.94 -10.68
N LEU A 71 6.72 1.97 -11.36
CA LEU A 71 5.59 2.24 -12.27
C LEU A 71 4.49 3.04 -11.57
N GLN A 72 4.19 2.69 -10.32
CA GLN A 72 3.16 3.34 -9.51
C GLN A 72 3.47 4.82 -9.23
N HIS A 73 4.74 5.17 -9.01
CA HIS A 73 5.14 6.57 -8.86
C HIS A 73 5.01 7.34 -10.20
N LEU A 74 5.26 6.68 -11.34
CA LEU A 74 5.14 7.27 -12.66
C LEU A 74 3.69 7.54 -13.04
N THR A 75 2.79 6.62 -12.68
CA THR A 75 1.35 6.71 -12.99
C THR A 75 0.56 7.43 -11.89
N GLY A 76 1.14 7.58 -10.69
CA GLY A 76 0.46 8.12 -9.51
C GLY A 76 -0.56 7.17 -8.90
N ARG A 77 -0.58 5.89 -9.29
CA ARG A 77 -1.61 4.93 -8.91
C ARG A 77 -1.03 3.59 -8.49
N ALA A 78 -1.61 3.00 -7.45
CA ALA A 78 -1.37 1.62 -7.04
C ALA A 78 -2.70 0.89 -6.83
N TYR A 79 -2.73 -0.39 -7.17
CA TYR A 79 -3.89 -1.23 -6.91
C TYR A 79 -3.63 -2.10 -5.67
N PHE A 80 -4.63 -2.17 -4.81
CA PHE A 80 -4.60 -3.00 -3.62
C PHE A 80 -5.99 -3.59 -3.39
N ARG A 81 -6.13 -4.91 -3.51
CA ARG A 81 -7.42 -5.60 -3.56
C ARG A 81 -8.32 -5.00 -4.64
N HIS A 82 -9.46 -4.43 -4.27
CA HIS A 82 -10.39 -3.76 -5.20
C HIS A 82 -10.21 -2.23 -5.26
N LEU A 83 -9.24 -1.69 -4.53
CA LEU A 83 -8.99 -0.26 -4.44
C LEU A 83 -7.99 0.21 -5.49
N GLU A 84 -8.22 1.39 -6.05
CA GLU A 84 -7.24 2.19 -6.75
C GLU A 84 -6.79 3.32 -5.83
N LEU A 85 -5.53 3.30 -5.41
CA LEU A 85 -4.96 4.24 -4.46
C LEU A 85 -4.05 5.23 -5.16
N GLU A 86 -4.09 6.49 -4.73
CA GLU A 86 -3.09 7.49 -5.10
C GLU A 86 -1.80 7.24 -4.32
N VAL A 87 -0.68 7.21 -5.03
CA VAL A 87 0.66 7.03 -4.46
C VAL A 87 1.68 7.88 -5.20
N GLY A 88 2.83 8.13 -4.55
CA GLY A 88 3.93 8.85 -5.14
C GLY A 88 5.13 8.91 -4.19
N PRO A 89 6.13 9.74 -4.47
CA PRO A 89 7.29 9.86 -3.58
C PRO A 89 6.90 10.11 -2.12
N GLY A 90 7.61 9.46 -1.19
CA GLY A 90 7.41 9.63 0.24
C GLY A 90 6.40 8.68 0.89
N VAL A 91 5.76 7.80 0.11
CA VAL A 91 4.90 6.73 0.65
C VAL A 91 5.34 5.37 0.12
N PHE A 92 5.26 4.36 0.98
CA PHE A 92 5.46 2.96 0.59
C PHE A 92 4.34 2.50 -0.35
N ILE A 93 4.71 1.88 -1.46
CA ILE A 93 3.75 1.33 -2.42
C ILE A 93 3.14 0.05 -1.84
N PRO A 94 1.81 -0.05 -1.70
CA PRO A 94 1.17 -1.27 -1.23
C PRO A 94 1.59 -2.51 -2.03
N ARG A 95 1.88 -3.62 -1.32
CA ARG A 95 2.34 -4.87 -1.92
C ARG A 95 1.22 -5.90 -1.95
N PRO A 96 1.18 -6.77 -2.98
CA PRO A 96 0.17 -7.85 -3.06
C PRO A 96 0.22 -8.80 -1.86
N GLU A 97 1.40 -9.05 -1.29
CA GLU A 97 1.59 -9.92 -0.13
C GLU A 97 0.80 -9.43 1.09
N THR A 98 0.73 -8.10 1.28
CA THR A 98 -0.03 -7.46 2.37
C THR A 98 -1.55 -7.70 2.27
N GLU A 99 -2.08 -8.05 1.09
CA GLU A 99 -3.49 -8.41 0.92
C GLU A 99 -3.89 -9.64 1.76
N THR A 100 -2.94 -10.54 2.02
CA THR A 100 -3.14 -11.71 2.87
C THR A 100 -3.47 -11.30 4.32
N LEU A 101 -2.82 -10.26 4.83
CA LEU A 101 -3.12 -9.71 6.15
C LEU A 101 -4.58 -9.23 6.21
N VAL A 102 -5.04 -8.51 5.19
CA VAL A 102 -6.44 -8.04 5.11
C VAL A 102 -7.41 -9.20 5.09
N GLU A 103 -7.12 -10.29 4.36
CA GLU A 103 -7.98 -11.47 4.29
C GLU A 103 -8.17 -12.13 5.66
N PHE A 104 -7.10 -12.23 6.46
CA PHE A 104 -7.20 -12.74 7.85
C PHE A 104 -8.05 -11.81 8.72
N VAL A 105 -7.89 -10.49 8.60
CA VAL A 105 -8.72 -9.52 9.33
C VAL A 105 -10.19 -9.69 8.97
N LEU A 106 -10.53 -9.73 7.68
CA LEU A 106 -11.91 -9.87 7.21
C LEU A 106 -12.56 -11.16 7.72
N THR A 107 -11.80 -12.26 7.73
CA THR A 107 -12.27 -13.54 8.27
C THR A 107 -12.59 -13.43 9.77
N GLU A 108 -11.72 -12.81 10.54
CA GLU A 108 -11.93 -12.59 11.98
C GLU A 108 -13.12 -11.66 12.24
N LEU A 109 -13.22 -10.53 11.54
CA LEU A 109 -14.31 -9.57 11.71
C LEU A 109 -15.66 -10.20 11.34
N LYS A 110 -15.71 -11.06 10.31
CA LYS A 110 -16.91 -11.82 9.95
C LYS A 110 -17.32 -12.76 11.09
N SER A 111 -16.39 -13.53 11.65
CA SER A 111 -16.65 -14.43 12.78
C SER A 111 -17.20 -13.69 13.99
N ARG A 112 -16.62 -12.53 14.32
CA ARG A 112 -17.08 -11.68 15.45
C ARG A 112 -18.48 -11.16 15.21
N ARG A 113 -18.82 -10.77 14.00
CA ARG A 113 -20.14 -10.27 13.64
C ARG A 113 -21.22 -11.34 13.70
N GLU A 114 -20.89 -12.57 13.35
CA GLU A 114 -21.81 -13.72 13.51
C GLU A 114 -22.10 -14.02 14.99
N ALA A 115 -21.13 -13.73 15.88
CA ALA A 115 -21.28 -13.93 17.33
C ALA A 115 -21.99 -12.77 18.04
N ALA A 116 -21.97 -11.53 17.48
CA ALA A 116 -22.51 -10.31 18.11
C ALA A 116 -23.14 -9.38 17.06
N VAL A 117 -24.45 -9.47 16.89
CA VAL A 117 -25.23 -9.01 15.71
C VAL A 117 -25.23 -7.50 15.45
N GLU A 118 -24.77 -6.58 16.31
CA GLU A 118 -24.91 -5.11 16.07
C GLU A 118 -23.81 -4.23 16.68
N SER A 119 -22.61 -4.71 16.90
CA SER A 119 -21.54 -3.83 17.40
C SER A 119 -20.70 -3.25 16.27
N GLU A 120 -20.40 -1.95 16.35
CA GLU A 120 -19.34 -1.35 15.55
C GLU A 120 -18.02 -2.02 15.91
N LEU A 121 -17.26 -2.43 14.88
CA LEU A 121 -15.97 -3.10 15.05
C LEU A 121 -14.85 -2.06 14.99
N LEU A 122 -13.99 -2.04 15.98
CA LEU A 122 -12.85 -1.13 16.05
C LEU A 122 -11.58 -1.81 15.53
N VAL A 123 -11.02 -1.25 14.46
CA VAL A 123 -9.73 -1.65 13.89
C VAL A 123 -8.72 -0.53 14.09
N VAL A 124 -7.54 -0.84 14.59
CA VAL A 124 -6.43 0.12 14.66
C VAL A 124 -5.33 -0.35 13.73
N ASP A 125 -4.95 0.52 12.77
CA ASP A 125 -3.86 0.26 11.82
C ASP A 125 -2.66 1.14 12.14
N LEU A 126 -1.54 0.50 12.41
CA LEU A 126 -0.29 1.17 12.79
C LEU A 126 0.69 1.14 11.62
N CYS A 127 1.40 2.24 11.39
CA CYS A 127 2.26 2.44 10.20
C CYS A 127 1.45 2.37 8.89
N THR A 128 0.35 3.13 8.82
CA THR A 128 -0.70 2.95 7.79
C THR A 128 -0.26 3.27 6.36
N GLY A 129 0.81 4.04 6.16
CA GLY A 129 1.31 4.40 4.83
C GLY A 129 0.28 5.15 4.00
N SER A 130 -0.14 4.56 2.90
CA SER A 130 -1.19 5.09 2.00
C SER A 130 -2.62 4.85 2.50
N ALA A 131 -2.82 4.27 3.67
CA ALA A 131 -4.08 3.77 4.24
C ALA A 131 -4.67 2.58 3.46
N ALA A 132 -3.85 1.79 2.77
CA ALA A 132 -4.30 0.64 1.98
C ALA A 132 -5.04 -0.41 2.83
N ILE A 133 -4.46 -0.79 3.97
CA ILE A 133 -5.01 -1.81 4.88
C ILE A 133 -6.37 -1.36 5.46
N PRO A 134 -6.48 -0.21 6.15
CA PRO A 134 -7.73 0.18 6.78
C PRO A 134 -8.82 0.51 5.75
N LEU A 135 -8.46 1.04 4.57
CA LEU A 135 -9.42 1.27 3.49
C LEU A 135 -9.98 -0.05 2.96
N ALA A 136 -9.14 -1.04 2.68
CA ALA A 136 -9.60 -2.34 2.22
C ALA A 136 -10.55 -2.99 3.24
N ILE A 137 -10.17 -2.99 4.53
CA ILE A 137 -11.01 -3.54 5.59
C ILE A 137 -12.36 -2.80 5.69
N ALA A 138 -12.33 -1.46 5.72
CA ALA A 138 -13.53 -0.65 5.96
C ALA A 138 -14.48 -0.59 4.74
N THR A 139 -13.99 -0.90 3.53
CA THR A 139 -14.80 -0.99 2.30
C THR A 139 -15.26 -2.40 1.97
N GLU A 140 -14.68 -3.44 2.60
CA GLU A 140 -15.11 -4.83 2.44
C GLU A 140 -15.93 -5.36 3.63
N CYS A 141 -15.78 -4.74 4.82
CA CYS A 141 -16.55 -5.08 6.02
C CYS A 141 -17.42 -3.90 6.47
N ARG A 142 -18.71 -4.15 6.75
CA ARG A 142 -19.66 -3.08 7.17
C ARG A 142 -19.42 -2.62 8.60
N ALA A 143 -19.79 -1.37 8.87
CA ALA A 143 -19.78 -0.76 10.21
C ALA A 143 -18.43 -0.95 10.94
N VAL A 144 -17.35 -0.66 10.23
CA VAL A 144 -15.99 -0.63 10.78
C VAL A 144 -15.63 0.81 11.14
N SER A 145 -15.19 1.01 12.38
CA SER A 145 -14.47 2.21 12.80
C SER A 145 -12.99 1.90 12.75
N ALA A 146 -12.26 2.48 11.81
CA ALA A 146 -10.83 2.32 11.74
C ALA A 146 -10.12 3.58 12.26
N VAL A 147 -9.06 3.39 13.06
CA VAL A 147 -8.13 4.44 13.45
C VAL A 147 -6.77 4.09 12.86
N ALA A 148 -6.20 4.97 12.05
CA ALA A 148 -4.98 4.70 11.33
C ALA A 148 -3.89 5.71 11.69
N VAL A 149 -2.72 5.21 12.13
CA VAL A 149 -1.60 6.00 12.64
C VAL A 149 -0.46 6.01 11.63
N GLU A 150 0.03 7.23 11.29
CA GLU A 150 1.15 7.42 10.37
C GLU A 150 2.14 8.46 10.93
N LEU A 151 3.42 8.11 10.92
CA LEU A 151 4.49 8.98 11.39
C LEU A 151 4.93 10.00 10.34
N SER A 152 5.10 9.53 9.08
CA SER A 152 5.60 10.36 7.98
C SER A 152 4.55 11.39 7.54
N PRO A 153 4.88 12.69 7.50
CA PRO A 153 3.96 13.70 6.98
C PRO A 153 3.63 13.50 5.50
N ASP A 154 4.57 12.98 4.72
CA ASP A 154 4.37 12.73 3.29
C ASP A 154 3.42 11.56 3.06
N ALA A 155 3.64 10.42 3.75
CA ALA A 155 2.74 9.27 3.68
C ALA A 155 1.34 9.62 4.22
N PHE A 156 1.27 10.38 5.32
CA PHE A 156 0.00 10.87 5.87
C PHE A 156 -0.81 11.71 4.87
N ALA A 157 -0.13 12.54 4.06
CA ALA A 157 -0.81 13.32 3.02
C ALA A 157 -1.41 12.42 1.92
N TRP A 158 -0.74 11.31 1.56
CA TRP A 158 -1.29 10.31 0.64
C TRP A 158 -2.47 9.56 1.27
N ALA A 159 -2.35 9.14 2.53
CA ALA A 159 -3.45 8.50 3.27
C ALA A 159 -4.71 9.40 3.29
N GLN A 160 -4.55 10.70 3.56
CA GLN A 160 -5.68 11.65 3.55
C GLN A 160 -6.37 11.71 2.19
N ARG A 161 -5.62 11.77 1.08
CA ARG A 161 -6.17 11.77 -0.27
C ARG A 161 -6.97 10.49 -0.53
N ASN A 162 -6.40 9.35 -0.19
CA ASN A 162 -7.04 8.06 -0.40
C ASN A 162 -8.33 7.90 0.43
N VAL A 163 -8.34 8.31 1.69
CA VAL A 163 -9.56 8.28 2.53
C VAL A 163 -10.65 9.20 1.95
N VAL A 164 -10.27 10.38 1.46
CA VAL A 164 -11.23 11.30 0.81
C VAL A 164 -11.76 10.72 -0.50
N ALA A 165 -10.89 10.12 -1.33
CA ALA A 165 -11.29 9.53 -2.61
C ALA A 165 -12.27 8.35 -2.45
N HIS A 166 -12.18 7.61 -1.34
CA HIS A 166 -13.04 6.45 -1.07
C HIS A 166 -14.21 6.74 -0.11
N ARG A 167 -14.51 8.01 0.16
CA ARG A 167 -15.56 8.42 1.13
C ARG A 167 -16.92 7.78 0.83
N ASP A 168 -17.37 7.80 -0.41
CA ASP A 168 -18.67 7.26 -0.81
C ASP A 168 -18.76 5.75 -0.54
N GLN A 169 -17.66 5.02 -0.76
CA GLN A 169 -17.58 3.58 -0.47
C GLN A 169 -17.64 3.32 1.04
N LEU A 170 -16.93 4.11 1.84
CA LEU A 170 -16.96 4.02 3.30
C LEU A 170 -18.37 4.31 3.85
N GLU A 171 -19.02 5.36 3.36
CA GLU A 171 -20.39 5.71 3.73
C GLU A 171 -21.39 4.61 3.36
N ALA A 172 -21.27 4.01 2.17
CA ALA A 172 -22.10 2.90 1.74
C ALA A 172 -21.96 1.66 2.63
N MET A 173 -20.78 1.47 3.24
CA MET A 173 -20.50 0.40 4.20
C MET A 173 -20.89 0.78 5.65
N GLY A 174 -21.29 2.02 5.91
CA GLY A 174 -21.49 2.53 7.27
C GLY A 174 -20.20 2.53 8.08
N SER A 175 -19.05 2.64 7.41
CA SER A 175 -17.72 2.61 7.98
C SER A 175 -17.08 4.00 7.99
N ARG A 176 -16.05 4.18 8.82
CA ARG A 176 -15.27 5.41 8.86
C ARG A 176 -13.81 5.14 9.15
N ILE A 177 -12.94 6.05 8.73
CA ILE A 177 -11.51 6.03 9.03
C ILE A 177 -11.11 7.37 9.62
N GLU A 178 -10.50 7.33 10.80
CA GLU A 178 -9.83 8.45 11.43
C GLU A 178 -8.32 8.32 11.22
N LEU A 179 -7.69 9.35 10.64
CA LEU A 179 -6.25 9.40 10.43
C LEU A 179 -5.59 10.23 11.52
N ILE A 180 -4.59 9.66 12.18
CA ILE A 180 -3.83 10.32 13.24
C ILE A 180 -2.35 10.34 12.85
N ARG A 181 -1.77 11.55 12.85
CA ARG A 181 -0.34 11.68 12.66
C ARG A 181 0.37 11.46 13.99
N GLY A 182 1.18 10.39 14.08
CA GLY A 182 1.87 10.02 15.30
C GLY A 182 2.79 8.82 15.13
N ASP A 183 3.56 8.53 16.16
CA ASP A 183 4.45 7.37 16.20
C ASP A 183 3.67 6.13 16.67
N ALA A 184 3.68 5.08 15.88
CA ALA A 184 3.10 3.77 16.23
C ALA A 184 3.70 3.20 17.53
N CYS A 185 4.94 3.54 17.83
CA CYS A 185 5.62 3.16 19.07
C CYS A 185 5.03 3.82 20.34
N ASP A 186 4.21 4.85 20.19
CA ASP A 186 3.52 5.54 21.27
C ASP A 186 1.98 5.47 21.12
N ALA A 187 1.48 4.53 20.29
CA ALA A 187 0.09 4.45 19.89
C ALA A 187 -0.90 4.46 21.06
N ALA A 188 -0.67 3.72 22.13
CA ALA A 188 -1.57 3.71 23.28
C ALA A 188 -1.64 5.06 24.02
N ALA A 189 -0.60 5.88 23.95
CA ALA A 189 -0.60 7.22 24.55
C ALA A 189 -1.34 8.23 23.69
N ILE A 190 -1.26 8.11 22.35
CA ILE A 190 -1.95 8.99 21.41
C ILE A 190 -3.40 8.58 21.14
N LEU A 191 -3.77 7.33 21.47
CA LEU A 191 -5.12 6.75 21.33
C LEU A 191 -5.73 6.34 22.69
N PRO A 192 -5.79 7.21 23.67
CA PRO A 192 -6.25 6.82 25.03
C PRO A 192 -7.73 6.40 25.05
N ALA A 193 -8.54 6.89 24.11
CA ALA A 193 -9.95 6.53 23.99
C ALA A 193 -10.16 5.09 23.47
N ASP A 194 -9.17 4.53 22.78
CA ASP A 194 -9.23 3.21 22.16
C ASP A 194 -8.51 2.14 22.97
N ALA A 195 -7.89 2.51 24.09
CA ALA A 195 -7.20 1.60 24.98
C ALA A 195 -8.13 0.47 25.48
N GLY A 196 -7.74 -0.78 25.25
CA GLY A 196 -8.48 -1.97 25.65
C GLY A 196 -9.80 -2.20 24.87
N ARG A 197 -9.99 -1.54 23.70
CA ARG A 197 -11.24 -1.59 22.94
C ARG A 197 -11.10 -2.16 21.53
N ALA A 198 -9.91 -2.13 20.94
CA ALA A 198 -9.69 -2.58 19.58
C ALA A 198 -10.01 -4.08 19.42
N ASP A 199 -10.82 -4.40 18.42
CA ASP A 199 -11.11 -5.77 18.01
C ASP A 199 -9.90 -6.38 17.30
N VAL A 200 -9.27 -5.57 16.44
CA VAL A 200 -8.10 -5.94 15.66
C VAL A 200 -7.11 -4.78 15.65
N VAL A 201 -5.84 -5.11 15.79
CA VAL A 201 -4.72 -4.21 15.48
C VAL A 201 -3.97 -4.80 14.31
N THR A 202 -3.72 -3.98 13.28
CA THR A 202 -2.90 -4.33 12.11
C THR A 202 -1.64 -3.48 12.08
N CYS A 203 -0.57 -4.02 11.53
CA CYS A 203 0.64 -3.27 11.26
C CYS A 203 1.45 -3.90 10.14
N ASN A 204 1.84 -3.10 9.15
CA ASN A 204 2.95 -3.41 8.26
C ASN A 204 4.10 -2.44 8.59
N PRO A 205 4.93 -2.75 9.60
CA PRO A 205 6.00 -1.86 10.06
C PRO A 205 7.22 -1.95 9.14
N PRO A 206 8.15 -0.99 9.22
CA PRO A 206 9.49 -1.21 8.68
C PRO A 206 10.15 -2.38 9.41
N TYR A 207 10.63 -3.38 8.65
CA TYR A 207 11.20 -4.62 9.19
C TYR A 207 12.53 -5.03 8.57
N ILE A 208 13.11 -4.22 7.66
CA ILE A 208 14.41 -4.49 7.06
C ILE A 208 15.52 -4.11 8.06
N PRO A 209 16.53 -4.97 8.32
CA PRO A 209 17.69 -4.62 9.11
C PRO A 209 18.47 -3.45 8.53
N ASP A 210 18.97 -2.52 9.37
CA ASP A 210 19.64 -1.29 8.93
C ASP A 210 20.85 -1.50 7.99
N GLY A 211 21.52 -2.63 8.10
CA GLY A 211 22.65 -2.99 7.24
C GLY A 211 22.29 -3.73 5.95
N ALA A 212 21.02 -4.07 5.76
CA ALA A 212 20.58 -4.84 4.58
C ALA A 212 20.36 -3.92 3.37
N ILE A 213 20.63 -4.47 2.19
CA ILE A 213 20.39 -3.78 0.92
C ILE A 213 19.19 -4.45 0.25
N PRO A 214 18.07 -3.74 0.06
CA PRO A 214 16.93 -4.29 -0.67
C PRO A 214 17.32 -4.79 -2.05
N ARG A 215 16.82 -5.97 -2.42
CA ARG A 215 17.18 -6.63 -3.69
C ARG A 215 16.65 -5.88 -4.91
N ASP A 216 15.42 -5.38 -4.79
CA ASP A 216 14.77 -4.66 -5.88
C ASP A 216 15.22 -3.20 -5.91
N PRO A 217 15.76 -2.73 -7.05
CA PRO A 217 16.19 -1.34 -7.20
C PRO A 217 15.06 -0.34 -6.93
N GLU A 218 13.83 -0.68 -7.30
CA GLU A 218 12.63 0.14 -7.06
C GLU A 218 12.45 0.42 -5.55
N VAL A 219 12.62 -0.60 -4.72
CA VAL A 219 12.54 -0.48 -3.26
C VAL A 219 13.73 0.30 -2.72
N ARG A 220 14.95 -0.12 -3.11
CA ARG A 220 16.20 0.44 -2.60
C ARG A 220 16.35 1.93 -2.84
N ASP A 221 15.98 2.38 -4.05
CA ASP A 221 16.31 3.71 -4.54
C ASP A 221 15.12 4.70 -4.46
N HIS A 222 13.89 4.19 -4.25
CA HIS A 222 12.68 5.02 -4.35
C HIS A 222 11.72 4.91 -3.16
N ASP A 223 11.68 3.78 -2.43
CA ASP A 223 10.86 3.72 -1.23
C ASP A 223 11.51 4.52 -0.08
N PRO A 224 10.73 5.19 0.77
CA PRO A 224 11.29 6.00 1.85
C PRO A 224 11.96 5.12 2.92
N ALA A 225 13.17 5.47 3.32
CA ALA A 225 13.96 4.71 4.31
C ALA A 225 13.20 4.46 5.62
N ILE A 226 12.35 5.42 6.05
CA ILE A 226 11.52 5.32 7.25
C ILE A 226 10.47 4.19 7.14
N ALA A 227 10.09 3.79 5.93
CA ALA A 227 9.15 2.69 5.71
C ALA A 227 9.83 1.32 5.52
N LEU A 228 11.17 1.29 5.47
CA LEU A 228 11.94 0.09 5.19
C LEU A 228 12.70 -0.44 6.42
N PHE A 229 13.45 0.44 7.10
CA PHE A 229 14.43 0.02 8.10
C PHE A 229 13.85 0.01 9.51
N GLY A 230 13.91 -1.16 10.17
CA GLY A 230 13.35 -1.43 11.49
C GLY A 230 14.40 -1.63 12.59
N GLY A 231 15.60 -1.05 12.44
CA GLY A 231 16.69 -1.18 13.41
C GLY A 231 17.69 -2.29 13.09
N ALA A 232 18.59 -2.58 14.02
CA ALA A 232 19.75 -3.44 13.78
C ALA A 232 19.39 -4.86 13.28
N ASP A 233 18.32 -5.45 13.79
CA ASP A 233 17.80 -6.76 13.35
C ASP A 233 16.45 -6.65 12.60
N GLY A 234 16.00 -5.43 12.33
CA GLY A 234 14.73 -5.14 11.68
C GLY A 234 13.49 -5.28 12.58
N LEU A 235 13.63 -5.59 13.86
CA LEU A 235 12.50 -5.88 14.75
C LEU A 235 12.26 -4.81 15.83
N ASP A 236 13.00 -3.71 15.84
CA ASP A 236 12.87 -2.70 16.90
C ASP A 236 11.46 -2.07 16.92
N ILE A 237 10.92 -1.75 15.75
CA ILE A 237 9.56 -1.22 15.62
C ILE A 237 8.53 -2.31 15.94
N VAL A 238 8.72 -3.53 15.43
CA VAL A 238 7.82 -4.67 15.69
C VAL A 238 7.65 -4.90 17.19
N ARG A 239 8.74 -4.94 17.96
CA ARG A 239 8.69 -5.13 19.42
C ARG A 239 7.86 -4.04 20.10
N ARG A 240 8.07 -2.79 19.72
CA ARG A 240 7.33 -1.64 20.26
C ARG A 240 5.85 -1.70 19.88
N VAL A 241 5.54 -2.04 18.63
CA VAL A 241 4.16 -2.19 18.15
C VAL A 241 3.42 -3.30 18.92
N VAL A 242 4.05 -4.44 19.19
CA VAL A 242 3.47 -5.52 20.01
C VAL A 242 3.08 -5.02 21.41
N GLU A 243 3.96 -4.24 22.04
CA GLU A 243 3.67 -3.65 23.36
C GLU A 243 2.50 -2.65 23.32
N GLN A 244 2.41 -1.86 22.26
CA GLN A 244 1.31 -0.90 22.08
C GLN A 244 -0.01 -1.63 21.77
N ALA A 245 0.03 -2.61 20.87
CA ALA A 245 -1.14 -3.41 20.52
C ALA A 245 -1.75 -4.12 21.72
N ALA A 246 -0.92 -4.65 22.63
CA ALA A 246 -1.39 -5.27 23.85
C ALA A 246 -2.20 -4.32 24.78
N LYS A 247 -1.93 -3.00 24.68
CA LYS A 247 -2.67 -1.97 25.44
C LYS A 247 -3.94 -1.51 24.73
N LEU A 248 -3.97 -1.59 23.39
CA LEU A 248 -5.10 -1.18 22.56
C LEU A 248 -6.15 -2.29 22.42
N LEU A 249 -5.71 -3.54 22.32
CA LEU A 249 -6.60 -4.68 22.12
C LEU A 249 -7.48 -4.94 23.34
N ARG A 250 -8.76 -5.23 23.08
CA ARG A 250 -9.66 -5.79 24.08
C ARG A 250 -9.28 -7.24 24.40
N PRO A 251 -9.76 -7.81 25.51
CA PRO A 251 -9.61 -9.25 25.76
C PRO A 251 -10.15 -10.08 24.60
N GLY A 252 -9.32 -10.97 24.04
CA GLY A 252 -9.64 -11.76 22.85
C GLY A 252 -9.56 -10.98 21.53
N GLY A 253 -8.97 -9.77 21.52
CA GLY A 253 -8.61 -9.02 20.31
C GLY A 253 -7.45 -9.68 19.56
N LEU A 254 -7.31 -9.38 18.25
CA LEU A 254 -6.34 -9.99 17.37
C LEU A 254 -5.29 -8.97 16.94
N LEU A 255 -4.02 -9.34 16.99
CA LEU A 255 -2.90 -8.61 16.38
C LEU A 255 -2.42 -9.33 15.13
N LEU A 256 -2.28 -8.59 14.03
CA LEU A 256 -1.68 -9.06 12.78
C LEU A 256 -0.54 -8.13 12.38
N ILE A 257 0.64 -8.68 12.21
CA ILE A 257 1.85 -7.93 11.83
C ILE A 257 2.48 -8.61 10.61
N GLU A 258 2.79 -7.81 9.59
CA GLU A 258 3.66 -8.23 8.49
C GLU A 258 5.13 -8.15 8.95
N HIS A 259 5.94 -9.13 8.55
CA HIS A 259 7.38 -9.18 8.86
C HIS A 259 8.14 -9.88 7.73
N GLY A 260 9.46 -9.77 7.72
CA GLY A 260 10.29 -10.45 6.72
C GLY A 260 10.30 -11.97 6.89
N ASP A 261 10.48 -12.71 5.80
CA ASP A 261 10.47 -14.18 5.77
C ASP A 261 11.47 -14.81 6.74
N GLU A 262 12.62 -14.17 6.94
CA GLU A 262 13.69 -14.66 7.83
C GLU A 262 13.43 -14.35 9.32
N GLN A 263 12.38 -13.59 9.63
CA GLN A 263 12.03 -13.16 11.00
C GLN A 263 10.91 -14.02 11.62
N GLY A 264 10.36 -14.97 10.83
CA GLY A 264 9.41 -15.96 11.33
C GLY A 264 10.07 -16.94 12.31
N PHE A 265 9.24 -17.67 13.08
CA PHE A 265 9.74 -18.75 13.92
C PHE A 265 10.46 -19.78 13.05
N PRO A 266 11.65 -20.27 13.44
CA PRO A 266 12.27 -21.38 12.74
C PRO A 266 11.30 -22.55 12.66
N SER A 267 11.07 -23.08 11.46
CA SER A 267 10.21 -24.24 11.22
C SER A 267 10.73 -25.55 11.85
N ASP A 268 11.85 -25.50 12.56
CA ASP A 268 12.60 -26.64 13.11
C ASP A 268 12.44 -26.74 14.62
N GLY A 269 11.23 -26.74 15.14
CA GLY A 269 11.10 -26.89 16.58
C GLY A 269 9.68 -26.96 17.16
N LEU A 270 8.84 -27.87 16.69
CA LEU A 270 7.73 -28.45 17.44
C LEU A 270 7.73 -29.96 17.28
#